data_0c9e6bab044a9d19ddfdf7363e220d0a
#
_entry.id   0c9e6bab044a9d19ddfdf7363e220d0a
#
_cell.length_a   1.000
_cell.length_b   1.000
_cell.length_c   1.000
_cell.angle_alpha   90.00
_cell.angle_beta   90.00
_cell.angle_gamma   90.00
#
_symmetry.space_group_name_H-M   'P 1'
#
loop_
_entity.id
_entity.type
_entity.pdbx_description
1 polymer ?
#
loop_
_entity_poly.entity_id
_entity_poly.type
_entity_poly.pdbx_seq_one_letter_code
_entity_poly.pdbx_strand_id
1 'polypeptide(L)'
;MLQSFIIVLREGFESFLLVAVIFSYLRKSGRRQLAPAVFWAIGLGLTLSGLLGYLLFQMQTGNSEMVERWLGSSVAGFLGNEAWREAVLGLITIAMVLSLVIYMWKTGPQLKEKMEERLSQVSERSGWLAFAGVFLFTVVTISREGMETALMLQQVRSPRLVWGALLGLAAAVSMAWAWGKFGHLINVRRFFQVTGIFLILFMIQVAIYSFHEFTEAGVLPNSEALHTATEKFSPEGIYGQWFSLVMVGVCAAWLVGAWVADRSKGMRRHSIHLGPAKT
;
A
#
# COMPACT_ATOMS: atom_id res chain seq x y z
N MET A 1 -10.88 10.42 4.03
CA MET A 1 -11.67 9.20 3.85
C MET A 1 -11.29 8.44 2.58
N LEU A 2 -11.34 9.07 1.39
CA LEU A 2 -11.12 8.39 0.12
C LEU A 2 -9.68 7.88 -0.07
N GLN A 3 -8.69 8.68 0.31
CA GLN A 3 -7.27 8.27 0.29
C GLN A 3 -7.02 7.07 1.19
N SER A 4 -7.48 7.11 2.45
CA SER A 4 -7.33 5.98 3.36
C SER A 4 -8.04 4.72 2.88
N PHE A 5 -9.20 4.87 2.23
CA PHE A 5 -9.90 3.76 1.57
C PHE A 5 -9.04 3.10 0.48
N ILE A 6 -8.47 3.89 -0.45
CA ILE A 6 -7.70 3.33 -1.57
C ILE A 6 -6.39 2.73 -1.10
N ILE A 7 -5.69 3.38 -0.14
CA ILE A 7 -4.46 2.86 0.44
C ILE A 7 -4.73 1.49 1.07
N VAL A 8 -5.70 1.39 1.98
CA VAL A 8 -5.99 0.13 2.68
C VAL A 8 -6.59 -0.93 1.75
N LEU A 9 -7.39 -0.54 0.76
CA LEU A 9 -7.87 -1.45 -0.28
C LEU A 9 -6.70 -2.09 -1.03
N ARG A 10 -5.72 -1.28 -1.43
CA ARG A 10 -4.56 -1.73 -2.20
C ARG A 10 -3.67 -2.65 -1.38
N GLU A 11 -3.17 -2.16 -0.24
CA GLU A 11 -2.22 -2.91 0.60
C GLU A 11 -2.88 -4.16 1.20
N GLY A 12 -4.14 -4.05 1.60
CA GLY A 12 -4.94 -5.20 2.05
C GLY A 12 -5.09 -6.25 0.95
N PHE A 13 -5.40 -5.85 -0.28
CA PHE A 13 -5.50 -6.79 -1.39
C PHE A 13 -4.15 -7.43 -1.73
N GLU A 14 -3.03 -6.68 -1.69
CA GLU A 14 -1.68 -7.23 -1.85
C GLU A 14 -1.39 -8.28 -0.78
N SER A 15 -1.62 -7.97 0.48
CA SER A 15 -1.47 -8.92 1.59
C SER A 15 -2.27 -10.21 1.37
N PHE A 16 -3.53 -10.10 0.93
CA PHE A 16 -4.35 -11.28 0.61
C PHE A 16 -3.81 -12.09 -0.56
N LEU A 17 -3.30 -11.43 -1.61
CA LEU A 17 -2.66 -12.14 -2.73
C LEU A 17 -1.41 -12.91 -2.28
N LEU A 18 -0.57 -12.30 -1.44
CA LEU A 18 0.62 -12.93 -0.89
C LEU A 18 0.26 -14.17 -0.08
N VAL A 19 -0.71 -14.06 0.82
CA VAL A 19 -1.23 -15.18 1.60
C VAL A 19 -1.83 -16.27 0.71
N ALA A 20 -2.58 -15.90 -0.32
CA ALA A 20 -3.16 -16.86 -1.26
C ALA A 20 -2.08 -17.64 -2.06
N VAL A 21 -0.99 -16.98 -2.45
CA VAL A 21 0.17 -17.63 -3.10
C VAL A 21 0.81 -18.62 -2.15
N ILE A 22 1.04 -18.24 -0.87
CA ILE A 22 1.62 -19.13 0.14
C ILE A 22 0.75 -20.38 0.32
N PHE A 23 -0.56 -20.22 0.54
CA PHE A 23 -1.46 -21.36 0.69
C PHE A 23 -1.54 -22.23 -0.57
N SER A 24 -1.56 -21.60 -1.74
CA SER A 24 -1.54 -22.32 -3.02
C SER A 24 -0.29 -23.20 -3.17
N TYR A 25 0.86 -22.63 -2.81
CA TYR A 25 2.14 -23.34 -2.82
C TYR A 25 2.14 -24.52 -1.83
N LEU A 26 1.77 -24.27 -0.55
CA LEU A 26 1.71 -25.32 0.47
C LEU A 26 0.75 -26.45 0.09
N ARG A 27 -0.33 -26.12 -0.61
CA ARG A 27 -1.28 -27.12 -1.14
C ARG A 27 -0.66 -27.95 -2.27
N LYS A 28 0.04 -27.31 -3.22
CA LYS A 28 0.65 -27.97 -4.38
C LYS A 28 1.84 -28.84 -3.99
N SER A 29 2.66 -28.36 -3.02
CA SER A 29 3.84 -29.11 -2.51
C SER A 29 3.49 -30.21 -1.52
N GLY A 30 2.20 -30.45 -1.23
CA GLY A 30 1.77 -31.46 -0.25
C GLY A 30 2.06 -31.09 1.22
N ARG A 31 2.50 -29.86 1.49
CA ARG A 31 2.95 -29.41 2.82
C ARG A 31 1.86 -28.63 3.61
N ARG A 32 0.61 -29.06 3.47
CA ARG A 32 -0.54 -28.46 4.18
C ARG A 32 -0.38 -28.41 5.71
N GLN A 33 0.41 -29.30 6.27
CA GLN A 33 0.75 -29.30 7.71
C GLN A 33 1.45 -28.03 8.18
N LEU A 34 2.02 -27.21 7.27
CA LEU A 34 2.62 -25.92 7.59
C LEU A 34 1.62 -24.76 7.58
N ALA A 35 0.35 -24.97 7.22
CA ALA A 35 -0.69 -23.95 7.24
C ALA A 35 -0.86 -23.25 8.61
N PRO A 36 -0.77 -23.92 9.77
CA PRO A 36 -0.80 -23.24 11.06
C PRO A 36 0.30 -22.19 11.23
N ALA A 37 1.52 -22.41 10.67
CA ALA A 37 2.58 -21.42 10.71
C ALA A 37 2.16 -20.11 10.03
N VAL A 38 1.45 -20.19 8.91
CA VAL A 38 0.94 -19.02 8.17
C VAL A 38 -0.11 -18.28 9.00
N PHE A 39 -1.05 -18.98 9.64
CA PHE A 39 -2.07 -18.33 10.48
C PHE A 39 -1.44 -17.60 11.68
N TRP A 40 -0.51 -18.22 12.38
CA TRP A 40 0.22 -17.57 13.48
C TRP A 40 1.05 -16.39 13.00
N ALA A 41 1.66 -16.51 11.82
CA ALA A 41 2.43 -15.44 11.22
C ALA A 41 1.56 -14.25 10.82
N ILE A 42 0.36 -14.47 10.27
CA ILE A 42 -0.61 -13.41 9.99
C ILE A 42 -1.00 -12.69 11.28
N GLY A 43 -1.34 -13.44 12.35
CA GLY A 43 -1.68 -12.86 13.64
C GLY A 43 -0.56 -11.98 14.19
N LEU A 44 0.68 -12.47 14.19
CA LEU A 44 1.84 -11.70 14.64
C LEU A 44 2.13 -10.50 13.72
N GLY A 45 2.08 -10.67 12.40
CA GLY A 45 2.31 -9.59 11.44
C GLY A 45 1.31 -8.45 11.61
N LEU A 46 0.02 -8.77 11.78
CA LEU A 46 -1.03 -7.77 12.05
C LEU A 46 -0.82 -7.06 13.39
N THR A 47 -0.39 -7.79 14.42
CA THR A 47 -0.08 -7.20 15.74
C THR A 47 1.09 -6.23 15.66
N LEU A 48 2.17 -6.61 14.99
CA LEU A 48 3.34 -5.75 14.77
C LEU A 48 2.99 -4.50 13.97
N SER A 49 2.20 -4.65 12.91
CA SER A 49 1.72 -3.53 12.09
C SER A 49 0.80 -2.60 12.87
N GLY A 50 -0.12 -3.16 13.68
CA GLY A 50 -1.00 -2.39 14.56
C GLY A 50 -0.24 -1.65 15.65
N LEU A 51 0.79 -2.28 16.23
CA LEU A 51 1.66 -1.64 17.22
C LEU A 51 2.44 -0.48 16.59
N LEU A 52 3.00 -0.67 15.40
CA LEU A 52 3.68 0.41 14.68
C LEU A 52 2.72 1.56 14.37
N GLY A 53 1.53 1.26 13.84
CA GLY A 53 0.51 2.27 13.58
C GLY A 53 0.11 3.03 14.83
N TYR A 54 -0.02 2.35 15.97
CA TYR A 54 -0.29 2.97 17.27
C TYR A 54 0.87 3.86 17.73
N LEU A 55 2.11 3.41 17.60
CA LEU A 55 3.29 4.21 17.94
C LEU A 55 3.38 5.48 17.08
N LEU A 56 3.16 5.36 15.78
CA LEU A 56 3.15 6.50 14.87
C LEU A 56 2.03 7.49 15.23
N PHE A 57 0.85 6.99 15.60
CA PHE A 57 -0.27 7.81 16.05
C PHE A 57 0.05 8.56 17.37
N GLN A 58 0.69 7.88 18.32
CA GLN A 58 1.11 8.52 19.58
C GLN A 58 2.17 9.60 19.36
N MET A 59 3.08 9.38 18.40
CA MET A 59 4.05 10.41 18.01
C MET A 59 3.35 11.64 17.41
N GLN A 60 2.28 11.47 16.68
CA GLN A 60 1.51 12.55 16.06
C GLN A 60 0.70 13.34 17.09
N THR A 61 0.18 12.69 18.13
CA THR A 61 -0.63 13.34 19.19
C THR A 61 0.20 14.08 20.24
N GLY A 62 1.53 14.17 20.06
CA GLY A 62 2.41 14.96 20.94
C GLY A 62 2.70 14.30 22.30
N ASN A 63 2.44 13.01 22.47
CA ASN A 63 2.74 12.28 23.70
C ASN A 63 4.24 11.96 23.79
N SER A 64 5.06 13.03 23.90
CA SER A 64 6.53 12.96 23.90
C SER A 64 7.09 12.15 25.08
N GLU A 65 6.38 12.06 26.21
CA GLU A 65 6.85 11.34 27.39
C GLU A 65 7.11 9.85 27.14
N MET A 66 6.28 9.19 26.34
CA MET A 66 6.45 7.78 26.00
C MET A 66 7.64 7.60 25.07
N VAL A 67 7.80 8.48 24.09
CA VAL A 67 8.90 8.48 23.12
C VAL A 67 10.23 8.73 23.83
N GLU A 68 10.26 9.69 24.76
CA GLU A 68 11.43 10.02 25.57
C GLU A 68 11.87 8.84 26.44
N ARG A 69 10.93 8.14 27.05
CA ARG A 69 11.18 6.97 27.91
C ARG A 69 11.76 5.78 27.13
N TRP A 70 11.37 5.60 25.86
CA TRP A 70 11.77 4.44 25.05
C TRP A 70 13.00 4.71 24.16
N LEU A 71 13.15 5.92 23.64
CA LEU A 71 14.15 6.28 22.61
C LEU A 71 15.23 7.26 23.12
N GLY A 72 15.06 7.77 24.36
CA GLY A 72 16.00 8.73 24.97
C GLY A 72 15.73 10.19 24.58
N SER A 73 16.22 11.10 25.41
CA SER A 73 15.95 12.54 25.30
C SER A 73 16.42 13.20 24.00
N SER A 74 17.54 12.72 23.42
CA SER A 74 18.07 13.27 22.17
C SER A 74 17.15 12.97 20.97
N VAL A 75 16.61 11.75 20.90
CA VAL A 75 15.66 11.35 19.84
C VAL A 75 14.31 11.99 20.08
N ALA A 76 13.88 12.11 21.34
CA ALA A 76 12.64 12.79 21.70
C ALA A 76 12.68 14.29 21.35
N GLY A 77 13.83 14.97 21.55
CA GLY A 77 14.00 16.36 21.13
C GLY A 77 13.91 16.58 19.62
N PHE A 78 14.49 15.64 18.85
CA PHE A 78 14.41 15.65 17.38
C PHE A 78 12.98 15.38 16.88
N LEU A 79 12.29 14.41 17.47
CA LEU A 79 10.91 14.05 17.15
C LEU A 79 9.87 15.01 17.76
N GLY A 80 10.26 15.85 18.73
CA GLY A 80 9.40 16.82 19.38
C GLY A 80 9.06 18.03 18.48
N ASN A 81 9.89 18.33 17.48
CA ASN A 81 9.56 19.32 16.47
C ASN A 81 8.60 18.69 15.44
N GLU A 82 7.36 19.14 15.44
CA GLU A 82 6.29 18.61 14.60
C GLU A 82 6.63 18.71 13.11
N ALA A 83 7.09 19.88 12.66
CA ALA A 83 7.45 20.13 11.27
C ALA A 83 8.60 19.21 10.80
N TRP A 84 9.65 19.06 11.61
CA TRP A 84 10.74 18.13 11.32
C TRP A 84 10.28 16.69 11.20
N ARG A 85 9.49 16.24 12.16
CA ARG A 85 8.96 14.86 12.18
C ARG A 85 8.13 14.59 10.93
N GLU A 86 7.23 15.50 10.57
CA GLU A 86 6.35 15.35 9.42
C GLU A 86 7.13 15.37 8.10
N ALA A 87 8.08 16.27 7.97
CA ALA A 87 8.95 16.33 6.80
C ALA A 87 9.76 15.04 6.61
N VAL A 88 10.41 14.54 7.67
CA VAL A 88 11.22 13.31 7.60
C VAL A 88 10.37 12.07 7.33
N LEU A 89 9.23 11.93 8.01
CA LEU A 89 8.31 10.81 7.76
C LEU A 89 7.72 10.87 6.36
N GLY A 90 7.46 12.06 5.84
CA GLY A 90 7.05 12.27 4.45
C GLY A 90 8.10 11.78 3.45
N LEU A 91 9.38 12.14 3.65
CA LEU A 91 10.48 11.66 2.79
C LEU A 91 10.65 10.14 2.86
N ILE A 92 10.57 9.55 4.05
CA ILE A 92 10.62 8.08 4.23
C ILE A 92 9.46 7.43 3.46
N THR A 93 8.26 7.98 3.58
CA THR A 93 7.09 7.49 2.87
C THR A 93 7.28 7.57 1.37
N ILE A 94 7.76 8.69 0.84
CA ILE A 94 8.05 8.87 -0.59
C ILE A 94 9.08 7.83 -1.06
N ALA A 95 10.19 7.68 -0.35
CA ALA A 95 11.24 6.73 -0.72
C ALA A 95 10.72 5.28 -0.73
N MET A 96 9.94 4.90 0.29
CA MET A 96 9.32 3.58 0.37
C MET A 96 8.33 3.33 -0.77
N VAL A 97 7.39 4.25 -1.00
CA VAL A 97 6.36 4.09 -2.03
C VAL A 97 6.95 4.10 -3.43
N LEU A 98 7.95 4.96 -3.71
CA LEU A 98 8.70 4.93 -4.99
C LEU A 98 9.40 3.58 -5.19
N SER A 99 10.10 3.12 -4.16
CA SER A 99 10.76 1.80 -4.18
C SER A 99 9.76 0.69 -4.49
N LEU A 100 8.60 0.71 -3.84
CA LEU A 100 7.53 -0.25 -4.04
C LEU A 100 6.97 -0.21 -5.47
N VAL A 101 6.61 0.97 -5.97
CA VAL A 101 6.06 1.14 -7.32
C VAL A 101 7.05 0.64 -8.37
N ILE A 102 8.33 1.00 -8.24
CA ILE A 102 9.40 0.53 -9.14
C ILE A 102 9.56 -1.00 -9.05
N TYR A 103 9.57 -1.54 -7.82
CA TYR A 103 9.66 -2.98 -7.59
C TYR A 103 8.49 -3.74 -8.21
N MET A 104 7.26 -3.25 -8.02
CA MET A 104 6.05 -3.86 -8.58
C MET A 104 6.03 -3.83 -10.10
N TRP A 105 6.47 -2.75 -10.72
CA TRP A 105 6.57 -2.67 -12.18
C TRP A 105 7.58 -3.66 -12.75
N LYS A 106 8.73 -3.84 -12.08
CA LYS A 106 9.79 -4.76 -12.50
C LYS A 106 9.47 -6.22 -12.18
N THR A 107 8.89 -6.48 -11.03
CA THR A 107 8.78 -7.83 -10.47
C THR A 107 7.35 -8.38 -10.51
N GLY A 108 6.34 -7.53 -10.66
CA GLY A 108 4.93 -7.93 -10.63
C GLY A 108 4.58 -9.15 -11.50
N PRO A 109 5.05 -9.24 -12.75
CA PRO A 109 4.80 -10.43 -13.59
C PRO A 109 5.42 -11.71 -13.05
N GLN A 110 6.53 -11.62 -12.31
CA GLN A 110 7.31 -12.75 -11.77
C GLN A 110 7.11 -12.94 -10.26
N LEU A 111 6.24 -12.14 -9.63
CA LEU A 111 6.09 -12.13 -8.17
C LEU A 111 5.76 -13.52 -7.62
N LYS A 112 4.82 -14.21 -8.27
CA LYS A 112 4.39 -15.56 -7.88
C LYS A 112 5.55 -16.55 -7.96
N GLU A 113 6.29 -16.57 -9.05
CA GLU A 113 7.41 -17.49 -9.28
C GLU A 113 8.53 -17.27 -8.26
N LYS A 114 8.94 -16.02 -8.05
CA LYS A 114 9.95 -15.67 -7.03
C LYS A 114 9.52 -16.00 -5.61
N MET A 115 8.23 -15.84 -5.31
CA MET A 115 7.71 -16.24 -4.00
C MET A 115 7.68 -17.75 -3.83
N GLU A 116 7.23 -18.50 -4.85
CA GLU A 116 7.22 -19.97 -4.83
C GLU A 116 8.65 -20.50 -4.69
N GLU A 117 9.64 -19.91 -5.36
CA GLU A 117 11.06 -20.28 -5.25
C GLU A 117 11.60 -20.04 -3.82
N ARG A 118 11.41 -18.87 -3.25
CA ARG A 118 11.83 -18.57 -1.87
C ARG A 118 11.14 -19.47 -0.85
N LEU A 119 9.87 -19.74 -1.05
CA LEU A 119 9.08 -20.59 -0.17
C LEU A 119 9.53 -22.06 -0.27
N SER A 120 9.95 -22.55 -1.46
CA SER A 120 10.51 -23.88 -1.60
C SER A 120 11.78 -24.05 -0.78
N GLN A 121 12.72 -23.11 -0.87
CA GLN A 121 13.99 -23.13 -0.14
C GLN A 121 13.79 -23.22 1.39
N VAL A 122 12.76 -22.57 1.92
CA VAL A 122 12.48 -22.54 3.37
C VAL A 122 11.66 -23.75 3.80
N SER A 123 10.71 -24.19 2.96
CA SER A 123 9.79 -25.28 3.28
C SER A 123 10.42 -26.67 3.06
N GLU A 124 11.45 -26.81 2.26
CA GLU A 124 12.15 -28.09 2.01
C GLU A 124 12.96 -28.60 3.18
N ARG A 125 13.24 -27.74 4.15
CA ARG A 125 13.83 -28.15 5.42
C ARG A 125 12.89 -29.10 6.18
N SER A 126 13.41 -29.90 7.07
CA SER A 126 12.61 -30.90 7.81
C SER A 126 12.09 -30.36 9.15
N GLY A 127 10.90 -30.82 9.53
CA GLY A 127 10.34 -30.61 10.87
C GLY A 127 10.15 -29.15 11.27
N TRP A 128 10.67 -28.81 12.45
CA TRP A 128 10.56 -27.48 13.06
C TRP A 128 11.20 -26.36 12.19
N LEU A 129 12.29 -26.65 11.50
CA LEU A 129 12.97 -25.65 10.67
C LEU A 129 12.09 -25.21 9.47
N ALA A 130 11.29 -26.12 8.90
CA ALA A 130 10.33 -25.78 7.85
C ALA A 130 9.20 -24.89 8.41
N PHE A 131 8.69 -25.24 9.60
CA PHE A 131 7.66 -24.45 10.27
C PHE A 131 8.17 -23.03 10.58
N ALA A 132 9.32 -22.91 11.22
CA ALA A 132 9.94 -21.62 11.56
C ALA A 132 10.27 -20.80 10.30
N GLY A 133 10.73 -21.43 9.24
CA GLY A 133 11.04 -20.78 7.97
C GLY A 133 9.80 -20.20 7.30
N VAL A 134 8.72 -20.97 7.16
CA VAL A 134 7.45 -20.50 6.59
C VAL A 134 6.83 -19.42 7.48
N PHE A 135 6.87 -19.60 8.79
CA PHE A 135 6.40 -18.61 9.77
C PHE A 135 7.14 -17.29 9.60
N LEU A 136 8.48 -17.29 9.67
CA LEU A 136 9.29 -16.07 9.57
C LEU A 136 9.12 -15.37 8.21
N PHE A 137 9.11 -16.15 7.12
CA PHE A 137 8.87 -15.62 5.78
C PHE A 137 7.54 -14.90 5.71
N THR A 138 6.47 -15.50 6.26
CA THR A 138 5.13 -14.92 6.25
C THR A 138 5.05 -13.69 7.15
N VAL A 139 5.64 -13.73 8.37
CA VAL A 139 5.70 -12.57 9.27
C VAL A 139 6.35 -11.38 8.60
N VAL A 140 7.54 -11.57 8.02
CA VAL A 140 8.28 -10.48 7.34
C VAL A 140 7.47 -9.91 6.19
N THR A 141 6.83 -10.77 5.41
CA THR A 141 6.02 -10.34 4.26
C THR A 141 4.80 -9.52 4.70
N ILE A 142 4.02 -10.02 5.66
CA ILE A 142 2.80 -9.33 6.15
C ILE A 142 3.15 -8.06 6.93
N SER A 143 4.19 -8.11 7.78
CA SER A 143 4.62 -6.91 8.53
C SER A 143 5.09 -5.80 7.61
N ARG A 144 5.73 -6.14 6.48
CA ARG A 144 6.13 -5.17 5.48
C ARG A 144 4.94 -4.42 4.93
N GLU A 145 3.92 -5.12 4.42
CA GLU A 145 2.70 -4.50 3.88
C GLU A 145 1.98 -3.65 4.93
N GLY A 146 1.95 -4.13 6.18
CA GLY A 146 1.37 -3.40 7.29
C GLY A 146 2.15 -2.13 7.68
N MET A 147 3.49 -2.15 7.60
CA MET A 147 4.33 -0.97 7.81
C MET A 147 4.09 0.07 6.71
N GLU A 148 4.05 -0.36 5.45
CA GLU A 148 3.76 0.50 4.31
C GLU A 148 2.38 1.16 4.48
N THR A 149 1.36 0.39 4.84
CA THR A 149 0.02 0.92 5.17
C THR A 149 0.06 1.96 6.28
N ALA A 150 0.75 1.68 7.38
CA ALA A 150 0.81 2.57 8.55
C ALA A 150 1.47 3.90 8.20
N LEU A 151 2.59 3.87 7.47
CA LEU A 151 3.32 5.08 7.05
C LEU A 151 2.53 5.92 6.04
N MET A 152 1.84 5.28 5.09
CA MET A 152 0.99 6.00 4.15
C MET A 152 -0.23 6.61 4.85
N LEU A 153 -0.87 5.89 5.77
CA LEU A 153 -2.03 6.39 6.51
C LEU A 153 -1.67 7.59 7.39
N GLN A 154 -0.45 7.64 7.91
CA GLN A 154 0.03 8.77 8.70
C GLN A 154 0.07 10.07 7.90
N GLN A 155 0.31 10.00 6.58
CA GLN A 155 0.30 11.17 5.70
C GLN A 155 -1.12 11.63 5.34
N VAL A 156 -2.15 10.85 5.72
CA VAL A 156 -3.55 11.17 5.43
C VAL A 156 -4.16 11.92 6.60
N ARG A 157 -4.23 13.23 6.51
CA ARG A 157 -4.94 14.06 7.48
C ARG A 157 -6.42 14.12 7.13
N SER A 158 -7.23 13.31 7.80
CA SER A 158 -8.68 13.31 7.60
C SER A 158 -9.38 12.85 8.87
N PRO A 159 -10.38 13.58 9.39
CA PRO A 159 -11.16 13.17 10.56
C PRO A 159 -11.91 11.84 10.31
N ARG A 160 -12.09 11.45 9.07
CA ARG A 160 -12.75 10.18 8.66
C ARG A 160 -11.75 9.11 8.19
N LEU A 161 -10.48 9.20 8.62
CA LEU A 161 -9.42 8.24 8.24
C LEU A 161 -9.82 6.80 8.59
N VAL A 162 -10.29 6.57 9.82
CA VAL A 162 -10.66 5.24 10.32
C VAL A 162 -11.79 4.63 9.50
N TRP A 163 -12.82 5.40 9.18
CA TRP A 163 -13.93 4.91 8.35
C TRP A 163 -13.48 4.55 6.94
N GLY A 164 -12.60 5.35 6.35
CA GLY A 164 -12.02 5.02 5.05
C GLY A 164 -11.18 3.74 5.10
N ALA A 165 -10.36 3.56 6.14
CA ALA A 165 -9.55 2.37 6.34
C ALA A 165 -10.42 1.10 6.53
N LEU A 166 -11.46 1.16 7.34
CA LEU A 166 -12.38 0.04 7.55
C LEU A 166 -13.12 -0.35 6.27
N LEU A 167 -13.62 0.62 5.52
CA LEU A 167 -14.28 0.37 4.23
C LEU A 167 -13.29 -0.18 3.20
N GLY A 168 -12.04 0.32 3.18
CA GLY A 168 -10.97 -0.19 2.33
C GLY A 168 -10.64 -1.64 2.64
N LEU A 169 -10.54 -1.99 3.94
CA LEU A 169 -10.31 -3.37 4.37
C LEU A 169 -11.47 -4.29 3.98
N ALA A 170 -12.71 -3.88 4.22
CA ALA A 170 -13.89 -4.66 3.83
C ALA A 170 -13.94 -4.88 2.31
N ALA A 171 -13.59 -3.87 1.52
CA ALA A 171 -13.51 -3.98 0.06
C ALA A 171 -12.36 -4.90 -0.37
N ALA A 172 -11.17 -4.84 0.28
CA ALA A 172 -10.05 -5.74 0.02
C ALA A 172 -10.41 -7.21 0.29
N VAL A 173 -11.05 -7.49 1.42
CA VAL A 173 -11.55 -8.84 1.75
C VAL A 173 -12.56 -9.32 0.70
N SER A 174 -13.52 -8.47 0.34
CA SER A 174 -14.54 -8.80 -0.67
C SER A 174 -13.92 -9.08 -2.03
N MET A 175 -12.92 -8.28 -2.43
CA MET A 175 -12.20 -8.45 -3.68
C MET A 175 -11.32 -9.70 -3.68
N ALA A 176 -10.66 -10.01 -2.56
CA ALA A 176 -9.88 -11.24 -2.41
C ALA A 176 -10.78 -12.49 -2.47
N TRP A 177 -11.94 -12.45 -1.82
CA TRP A 177 -12.94 -13.52 -1.90
C TRP A 177 -13.47 -13.69 -3.33
N ALA A 178 -13.83 -12.59 -3.99
CA ALA A 178 -14.29 -12.61 -5.38
C ALA A 178 -13.20 -13.14 -6.33
N TRP A 179 -11.93 -12.77 -6.09
CA TRP A 179 -10.81 -13.29 -6.87
C TRP A 179 -10.60 -14.80 -6.65
N GLY A 180 -10.73 -15.27 -5.42
CA GLY A 180 -10.65 -16.71 -5.12
C GLY A 180 -11.75 -17.54 -5.79
N LYS A 181 -12.96 -16.97 -5.95
CA LYS A 181 -14.11 -17.63 -6.55
C LYS A 181 -14.22 -17.41 -8.07
N PHE A 182 -13.87 -16.22 -8.53
CA PHE A 182 -14.03 -15.75 -9.91
C PHE A 182 -12.75 -15.17 -10.49
N GLY A 183 -11.60 -15.82 -10.24
CA GLY A 183 -10.26 -15.29 -10.55
C GLY A 183 -10.04 -14.82 -11.99
N HIS A 184 -10.85 -15.30 -12.94
CA HIS A 184 -10.82 -14.86 -14.34
C HIS A 184 -11.46 -13.48 -14.60
N LEU A 185 -12.28 -12.97 -13.66
CA LEU A 185 -12.99 -11.71 -13.81
C LEU A 185 -12.17 -10.51 -13.32
N ILE A 186 -11.26 -10.70 -12.36
CA ILE A 186 -10.46 -9.64 -11.77
C ILE A 186 -9.08 -9.61 -12.43
N ASN A 187 -8.85 -8.58 -13.20
CA ASN A 187 -7.55 -8.33 -13.82
C ASN A 187 -6.61 -7.65 -12.81
N VAL A 188 -5.86 -8.46 -12.07
CA VAL A 188 -4.90 -8.02 -11.02
C VAL A 188 -3.89 -7.01 -11.58
N ARG A 189 -3.42 -7.20 -12.82
CA ARG A 189 -2.49 -6.27 -13.46
C ARG A 189 -3.09 -4.86 -13.60
N ARG A 190 -4.37 -4.77 -13.99
CA ARG A 190 -5.06 -3.47 -14.11
C ARG A 190 -5.29 -2.83 -12.75
N PHE A 191 -5.65 -3.64 -11.77
CA PHE A 191 -5.78 -3.15 -10.40
C PHE A 191 -4.51 -2.46 -9.94
N PHE A 192 -3.34 -3.12 -10.09
CA PHE A 192 -2.06 -2.54 -9.71
C PHE A 192 -1.64 -1.34 -10.57
N GLN A 193 -2.00 -1.30 -11.84
CA GLN A 193 -1.74 -0.11 -12.67
C GLN A 193 -2.52 1.11 -12.17
N VAL A 194 -3.80 0.94 -11.90
CA VAL A 194 -4.67 2.05 -11.45
C VAL A 194 -4.28 2.54 -10.07
N THR A 195 -4.10 1.62 -9.12
CA THR A 195 -3.67 1.96 -7.76
C THR A 195 -2.25 2.51 -7.73
N GLY A 196 -1.36 2.06 -8.65
CA GLY A 196 -0.03 2.62 -8.83
C GLY A 196 -0.05 4.07 -9.31
N ILE A 197 -0.94 4.43 -10.25
CA ILE A 197 -1.15 5.83 -10.67
C ILE A 197 -1.62 6.66 -9.47
N PHE A 198 -2.57 6.14 -8.68
CA PHE A 198 -3.02 6.82 -7.47
C PHE A 198 -1.85 7.08 -6.50
N LEU A 199 -0.98 6.08 -6.27
CA LEU A 199 0.17 6.24 -5.38
C LEU A 199 1.17 7.28 -5.90
N ILE A 200 1.42 7.34 -7.20
CA ILE A 200 2.31 8.36 -7.79
C ILE A 200 1.74 9.76 -7.53
N LEU A 201 0.45 9.95 -7.76
CA LEU A 201 -0.22 11.23 -7.49
C LEU A 201 -0.21 11.55 -5.98
N PHE A 202 -0.48 10.56 -5.13
CA PHE A 202 -0.40 10.70 -3.69
C PHE A 202 1.02 11.11 -3.22
N MET A 203 2.08 10.52 -3.80
CA MET A 203 3.46 10.90 -3.50
C MET A 203 3.78 12.35 -3.89
N ILE A 204 3.22 12.85 -5.01
CA ILE A 204 3.38 14.25 -5.40
C ILE A 204 2.78 15.15 -4.31
N GLN A 205 1.60 14.80 -3.80
CA GLN A 205 0.98 15.54 -2.70
C GLN A 205 1.83 15.50 -1.43
N VAL A 206 2.32 14.32 -1.05
CA VAL A 206 3.20 14.16 0.13
C VAL A 206 4.51 14.93 -0.06
N ALA A 207 5.08 14.96 -1.26
CA ALA A 207 6.31 15.71 -1.55
C ALA A 207 6.11 17.22 -1.38
N ILE A 208 5.01 17.77 -1.88
CA ILE A 208 4.66 19.19 -1.70
C ILE A 208 4.49 19.51 -0.20
N TYR A 209 3.80 18.64 0.52
CA TYR A 209 3.58 18.79 1.95
C TYR A 209 4.89 18.68 2.74
N SER A 210 5.71 17.67 2.49
CA SER A 210 7.02 17.54 3.15
C SER A 210 7.94 18.73 2.87
N PHE A 211 7.90 19.28 1.66
CA PHE A 211 8.64 20.52 1.33
C PHE A 211 8.14 21.69 2.16
N HIS A 212 6.82 21.85 2.31
CA HIS A 212 6.21 22.88 3.17
C HIS A 212 6.71 22.77 4.62
N GLU A 213 6.67 21.57 5.19
CA GLU A 213 7.13 21.30 6.56
C GLU A 213 8.63 21.58 6.74
N PHE A 214 9.48 21.31 5.73
CA PHE A 214 10.91 21.69 5.79
C PHE A 214 11.13 23.20 5.79
N THR A 215 10.27 23.98 5.14
CA THR A 215 10.34 25.44 5.20
C THR A 215 9.90 25.97 6.56
N GLU A 216 8.90 25.35 7.19
CA GLU A 216 8.46 25.68 8.57
C GLU A 216 9.52 25.28 9.61
N ALA A 217 10.19 24.14 9.41
CA ALA A 217 11.28 23.70 10.28
C ALA A 217 12.53 24.58 10.17
N GLY A 218 12.56 25.58 9.27
CA GLY A 218 13.69 26.50 9.07
C GLY A 218 14.90 25.87 8.36
N VAL A 219 14.75 24.70 7.77
CA VAL A 219 15.80 24.00 7.03
C VAL A 219 15.96 24.56 5.62
N LEU A 220 14.87 24.95 5.02
CA LEU A 220 14.83 25.58 3.71
C LEU A 220 14.50 27.08 3.86
N PRO A 221 14.97 27.92 2.91
CA PRO A 221 14.67 29.34 2.93
C PRO A 221 13.14 29.54 2.91
N ASN A 222 12.62 30.15 3.98
CA ASN A 222 11.20 30.44 4.09
C ASN A 222 10.97 31.86 3.53
N SER A 223 10.15 31.97 2.47
CA SER A 223 9.59 33.25 2.03
C SER A 223 8.07 33.19 2.22
N GLU A 224 7.49 34.30 2.67
CA GLU A 224 6.05 34.42 2.92
C GLU A 224 5.22 34.03 1.68
N ALA A 225 5.72 34.33 0.48
CA ALA A 225 5.11 33.94 -0.78
C ALA A 225 5.14 32.42 -1.01
N LEU A 226 6.24 31.75 -0.66
CA LEU A 226 6.40 30.32 -0.83
C LEU A 226 5.53 29.54 0.18
N HIS A 227 5.52 30.02 1.43
CA HIS A 227 4.69 29.45 2.49
C HIS A 227 3.20 29.51 2.11
N THR A 228 2.69 30.68 1.74
CA THR A 228 1.29 30.87 1.31
C THR A 228 0.94 30.06 0.05
N ALA A 229 1.90 29.86 -0.85
CA ALA A 229 1.68 29.06 -2.06
C ALA A 229 1.58 27.57 -1.76
N THR A 230 2.43 27.04 -0.86
CA THR A 230 2.47 25.61 -0.52
C THR A 230 1.40 25.21 0.49
N GLU A 231 1.01 26.08 1.41
CA GLU A 231 -0.06 25.86 2.39
C GLU A 231 -1.41 25.47 1.73
N LYS A 232 -1.73 26.09 0.58
CA LYS A 232 -2.96 25.76 -0.18
C LYS A 232 -3.02 24.33 -0.69
N PHE A 233 -1.86 23.69 -0.89
CA PHE A 233 -1.74 22.31 -1.35
C PHE A 233 -1.58 21.30 -0.21
N SER A 234 -1.49 21.77 1.04
CA SER A 234 -1.47 20.89 2.20
C SER A 234 -2.73 20.01 2.23
N PRO A 235 -2.73 18.83 2.89
CA PRO A 235 -3.89 17.96 2.98
C PRO A 235 -5.15 18.63 3.53
N GLU A 236 -4.98 19.65 4.38
CA GLU A 236 -6.05 20.44 4.99
C GLU A 236 -6.40 21.70 4.19
N GLY A 237 -5.55 22.08 3.23
CA GLY A 237 -5.73 23.22 2.36
C GLY A 237 -6.87 23.06 1.35
N ILE A 238 -7.31 24.19 0.78
CA ILE A 238 -8.43 24.24 -0.17
C ILE A 238 -8.19 23.30 -1.36
N TYR A 239 -6.96 23.22 -1.85
CA TYR A 239 -6.61 22.36 -3.00
C TYR A 239 -6.32 20.91 -2.60
N GLY A 240 -5.97 20.62 -1.34
CA GLY A 240 -5.71 19.25 -0.88
C GLY A 240 -6.92 18.33 -0.98
N GLN A 241 -8.12 18.85 -0.68
CA GLN A 241 -9.38 18.11 -0.84
C GLN A 241 -9.72 17.88 -2.31
N TRP A 242 -9.59 18.92 -3.16
CA TRP A 242 -9.80 18.81 -4.59
C TRP A 242 -8.80 17.88 -5.27
N PHE A 243 -7.54 17.90 -4.81
CA PHE A 243 -6.51 17.01 -5.32
C PHE A 243 -6.87 15.53 -5.08
N SER A 244 -7.42 15.20 -3.92
CA SER A 244 -7.92 13.86 -3.63
C SER A 244 -9.05 13.42 -4.56
N LEU A 245 -9.99 14.32 -4.87
CA LEU A 245 -11.06 14.06 -5.84
C LEU A 245 -10.53 13.88 -7.26
N VAL A 246 -9.56 14.72 -7.67
CA VAL A 246 -8.90 14.62 -8.97
C VAL A 246 -8.15 13.28 -9.10
N MET A 247 -7.39 12.88 -8.08
CA MET A 247 -6.71 11.57 -8.08
C MET A 247 -7.67 10.41 -8.36
N VAL A 248 -8.80 10.40 -7.65
CA VAL A 248 -9.81 9.35 -7.84
C VAL A 248 -10.50 9.46 -9.18
N GLY A 249 -10.78 10.67 -9.63
CA GLY A 249 -11.34 10.93 -10.96
C GLY A 249 -10.43 10.42 -12.08
N VAL A 250 -9.12 10.66 -11.99
CA VAL A 250 -8.12 10.15 -12.94
C VAL A 250 -8.09 8.62 -12.93
N CYS A 251 -8.08 8.00 -11.75
CA CYS A 251 -8.11 6.54 -11.64
C CYS A 251 -9.40 5.94 -12.23
N ALA A 252 -10.53 6.55 -11.94
CA ALA A 252 -11.83 6.13 -12.50
C ALA A 252 -11.89 6.30 -14.03
N ALA A 253 -11.43 7.44 -14.55
CA ALA A 253 -11.36 7.71 -15.98
C ALA A 253 -10.46 6.70 -16.71
N TRP A 254 -9.33 6.35 -16.09
CA TRP A 254 -8.42 5.33 -16.62
C TRP A 254 -9.10 3.95 -16.68
N LEU A 255 -9.81 3.54 -15.61
CA LEU A 255 -10.54 2.27 -15.59
C LEU A 255 -11.60 2.21 -16.68
N VAL A 256 -12.40 3.26 -16.81
CA VAL A 256 -13.43 3.38 -17.85
C VAL A 256 -12.80 3.35 -19.23
N GLY A 257 -11.74 4.12 -19.46
CA GLY A 257 -11.01 4.15 -20.73
C GLY A 257 -10.43 2.80 -21.11
N ALA A 258 -9.81 2.10 -20.16
CA ALA A 258 -9.28 0.75 -20.36
C ALA A 258 -10.39 -0.28 -20.68
N TRP A 259 -11.54 -0.16 -20.00
CA TRP A 259 -12.71 -1.02 -20.27
C TRP A 259 -13.28 -0.79 -21.67
N VAL A 260 -13.47 0.47 -22.08
CA VAL A 260 -13.94 0.84 -23.41
C VAL A 260 -12.98 0.36 -24.49
N ALA A 261 -11.67 0.55 -24.30
CA ALA A 261 -10.64 0.11 -25.24
C ALA A 261 -10.65 -1.41 -25.45
N ASP A 262 -10.88 -2.19 -24.41
CA ASP A 262 -10.96 -3.65 -24.53
C ASP A 262 -12.24 -4.11 -25.22
N ARG A 263 -13.35 -3.46 -24.91
CA ARG A 263 -14.63 -3.76 -25.56
C ARG A 263 -14.55 -3.50 -27.07
N SER A 264 -13.90 -2.40 -27.47
CA SER A 264 -13.67 -2.08 -28.88
C SER A 264 -12.74 -3.08 -29.60
N LYS A 265 -11.70 -3.59 -28.93
CA LYS A 265 -10.82 -4.62 -29.45
C LYS A 265 -11.53 -5.98 -29.59
N GLY A 266 -12.39 -6.33 -28.65
CA GLY A 266 -13.23 -7.53 -28.73
C GLY A 266 -14.19 -7.52 -29.92
N MET A 267 -14.84 -6.41 -30.19
CA MET A 267 -15.72 -6.25 -31.34
C MET A 267 -14.96 -6.35 -32.69
N ARG A 268 -13.76 -5.76 -32.79
CA ARG A 268 -12.93 -5.87 -34.00
C ARG A 268 -12.47 -7.30 -34.29
N ARG A 269 -12.18 -8.10 -33.27
CA ARG A 269 -11.80 -9.52 -33.45
C ARG A 269 -12.99 -10.35 -33.93
N HIS A 270 -14.19 -10.04 -33.49
CA HIS A 270 -15.39 -10.77 -33.93
C HIS A 270 -15.77 -10.46 -35.38
N SER A 271 -15.57 -9.22 -35.84
CA SER A 271 -15.82 -8.82 -37.23
C SER A 271 -14.82 -9.39 -38.24
N ILE A 272 -13.59 -9.72 -37.81
CA ILE A 272 -12.58 -10.33 -38.68
C ILE A 272 -12.86 -11.83 -38.90
N HIS A 273 -13.50 -12.51 -37.95
CA HIS A 273 -13.89 -13.92 -38.10
C HIS A 273 -15.17 -14.15 -38.89
N LEU A 274 -15.92 -13.08 -39.18
CA LEU A 274 -17.14 -13.12 -40.04
C LEU A 274 -16.82 -12.57 -41.44
N GLY A 275 -15.65 -12.89 -42.00
CA GLY A 275 -15.32 -12.56 -43.37
C GLY A 275 -16.32 -13.21 -44.32
N PRO A 276 -16.56 -12.60 -45.51
CA PRO A 276 -17.68 -12.96 -46.38
C PRO A 276 -17.64 -14.43 -46.75
N ALA A 277 -18.79 -15.10 -46.54
CA ALA A 277 -19.01 -16.44 -47.05
C ALA A 277 -18.80 -16.40 -48.59
N LYS A 278 -17.86 -17.17 -49.09
CA LYS A 278 -17.65 -17.35 -50.51
C LYS A 278 -18.93 -17.95 -51.09
N THR A 279 -19.62 -17.13 -51.87
CA THR A 279 -20.63 -17.60 -52.87
C THR A 279 -19.95 -18.27 -54.00
#